data_181b8e2e4abc70bee1ce9bab5b7cd4f7
#
_entry.id   181b8e2e4abc70bee1ce9bab5b7cd4f7
#
_cell.length_a   1.000
_cell.length_b   1.000
_cell.length_c   1.000
_cell.angle_alpha   90.00
_cell.angle_beta   90.00
_cell.angle_gamma   90.00
#
_symmetry.space_group_name_H-M   'P 1'
#
loop_
_entity.id
_entity.type
_entity.pdbx_description
1 polymer ?
#
loop_
_entity_poly.entity_id
_entity_poly.type
_entity_poly.pdbx_seq_one_letter_code
_entity_poly.pdbx_strand_id
1 'polypeptide(L)'
;MSYAALKAVPSASEATALLSAGAVRARCANVSEAVRRGETRYFRLVSNRLDEAARRVVDVTRRRYPDLAVPYHSRWRHFSTGGFDRAALIARGADTTETARARIDLAIVSVLLDAGAGPRWRYHEAETGQVLSRSEGLAVASLRAMQTGLFSADPATPWRADAEALALITPESLARAFQHAAGNELVGLEGRALLLRKLGEVCVRSPALFGVPARLGRLYDHWSPGDQPLSANEVLGTLLKAFGAIWPGRISLAGVPLGDCGRHPAAPGDGLVPFHKLCQWIAYSLIDPLQAGGLRVVELDGLTGLAEYRNGGLFLDCGVIAPRDPDLLQYPLDALSEPVVEWRALTVTLLDELAVLVRERLGKSADDFPLVKVLEGGSWVAGREIAFERRRDGSPPLAVVTDGTLF
;
A
#
# COMPACT_ATOMS: atom_id res chain seq x y z
N MET A 1 -13.41 41.10 -24.92
CA MET A 1 -12.18 40.76 -24.20
C MET A 1 -12.58 39.94 -22.97
N SER A 2 -12.44 38.63 -23.06
CA SER A 2 -12.74 37.73 -21.94
C SER A 2 -11.55 37.75 -20.99
N TYR A 3 -11.71 38.28 -19.78
CA TYR A 3 -10.79 38.09 -18.67
C TYR A 3 -10.78 36.60 -18.36
N ALA A 4 -9.72 35.90 -18.75
CA ALA A 4 -9.45 34.55 -18.21
C ALA A 4 -9.36 34.72 -16.69
N ALA A 5 -10.32 34.13 -15.95
CA ALA A 5 -10.30 34.13 -14.52
C ALA A 5 -8.94 33.57 -14.07
N LEU A 6 -8.13 34.42 -13.41
CA LEU A 6 -6.89 34.02 -12.79
C LEU A 6 -7.24 32.84 -11.86
N LYS A 7 -6.79 31.63 -12.19
CA LYS A 7 -6.94 30.49 -11.28
C LYS A 7 -6.32 30.89 -9.96
N ALA A 8 -7.11 30.87 -8.90
CA ALA A 8 -6.62 31.17 -7.54
C ALA A 8 -5.39 30.30 -7.25
N VAL A 9 -4.35 30.92 -6.68
CA VAL A 9 -3.17 30.17 -6.25
C VAL A 9 -3.61 29.22 -5.15
N PRO A 10 -3.40 27.91 -5.30
CA PRO A 10 -3.82 26.93 -4.30
C PRO A 10 -3.19 27.24 -2.93
N SER A 11 -3.97 27.10 -1.87
CA SER A 11 -3.51 27.29 -0.50
C SER A 11 -2.89 26.03 0.09
N ALA A 12 -2.07 26.16 1.13
CA ALA A 12 -1.55 25.02 1.88
C ALA A 12 -2.69 24.21 2.55
N SER A 13 -3.80 24.85 2.89
CA SER A 13 -5.00 24.16 3.42
C SER A 13 -5.64 23.25 2.36
N GLU A 14 -5.80 23.73 1.12
CA GLU A 14 -6.32 22.92 0.02
C GLU A 14 -5.39 21.74 -0.32
N ALA A 15 -4.07 21.97 -0.28
CA ALA A 15 -3.09 20.91 -0.45
C ALA A 15 -3.19 19.84 0.66
N THR A 16 -3.31 20.29 1.92
CA THR A 16 -3.45 19.39 3.07
C THR A 16 -4.75 18.59 3.03
N ALA A 17 -5.84 19.16 2.50
CA ALA A 17 -7.10 18.45 2.33
C ALA A 17 -6.99 17.24 1.39
N LEU A 18 -6.02 17.24 0.46
CA LEU A 18 -5.74 16.07 -0.40
C LEU A 18 -5.06 14.91 0.35
N LEU A 19 -4.52 15.14 1.54
CA LEU A 19 -3.87 14.14 2.37
C LEU A 19 -4.90 13.41 3.26
N SER A 20 -5.88 12.76 2.64
CA SER A 20 -6.93 12.00 3.34
C SER A 20 -7.55 10.92 2.45
N ALA A 21 -8.10 9.86 3.07
CA ALA A 21 -8.87 8.83 2.36
C ALA A 21 -10.13 9.40 1.71
N GLY A 22 -10.76 10.38 2.35
CA GLY A 22 -11.91 11.09 1.78
C GLY A 22 -11.59 11.78 0.46
N ALA A 23 -10.43 12.45 0.38
CA ALA A 23 -9.96 13.06 -0.86
C ALA A 23 -9.65 12.02 -1.94
N VAL A 24 -9.05 10.89 -1.58
CA VAL A 24 -8.83 9.77 -2.51
C VAL A 24 -10.16 9.33 -3.12
N ARG A 25 -11.18 9.01 -2.30
CA ARG A 25 -12.50 8.60 -2.80
C ARG A 25 -13.14 9.67 -3.68
N ALA A 26 -13.18 10.92 -3.22
CA ALA A 26 -13.83 12.00 -3.94
C ALA A 26 -13.20 12.25 -5.32
N ARG A 27 -11.86 12.29 -5.40
CA ARG A 27 -11.16 12.53 -6.66
C ARG A 27 -11.23 11.32 -7.60
N CYS A 28 -11.13 10.10 -7.08
CA CYS A 28 -11.34 8.87 -7.86
C CYS A 28 -12.78 8.77 -8.39
N ALA A 29 -13.78 9.15 -7.59
CA ALA A 29 -15.18 9.19 -8.02
C ALA A 29 -15.40 10.18 -9.18
N ASN A 30 -14.80 11.37 -9.16
CA ASN A 30 -14.90 12.31 -10.28
C ASN A 30 -14.37 11.69 -11.59
N VAL A 31 -13.23 11.02 -11.55
CA VAL A 31 -12.66 10.33 -12.72
C VAL A 31 -13.59 9.19 -13.17
N SER A 32 -14.05 8.37 -12.23
CA SER A 32 -14.94 7.24 -12.51
C SER A 32 -16.27 7.68 -13.14
N GLU A 33 -16.86 8.78 -12.66
CA GLU A 33 -18.06 9.37 -13.24
C GLU A 33 -17.84 9.87 -14.67
N ALA A 34 -16.70 10.51 -14.96
CA ALA A 34 -16.35 10.91 -16.32
C ALA A 34 -16.20 9.70 -17.26
N VAL A 35 -15.59 8.59 -16.77
CA VAL A 35 -15.54 7.32 -17.53
C VAL A 35 -16.93 6.78 -17.81
N ARG A 36 -17.86 6.79 -16.81
CA ARG A 36 -19.25 6.34 -16.98
C ARG A 36 -20.01 7.15 -18.02
N ARG A 37 -19.77 8.47 -18.08
CA ARG A 37 -20.36 9.36 -19.10
C ARG A 37 -19.68 9.27 -20.47
N GLY A 38 -18.60 8.49 -20.59
CA GLY A 38 -17.85 8.37 -21.85
C GLY A 38 -16.96 9.55 -22.20
N GLU A 39 -16.63 10.39 -21.23
CA GLU A 39 -15.87 11.65 -21.40
C GLU A 39 -14.36 11.47 -21.34
N THR A 40 -13.88 10.24 -21.09
CA THR A 40 -12.45 9.92 -20.98
C THR A 40 -11.93 9.15 -22.20
N ARG A 41 -10.60 9.08 -22.35
CA ARG A 41 -9.94 8.58 -23.56
C ARG A 41 -9.56 7.09 -23.50
N TYR A 42 -9.25 6.56 -22.30
CA TYR A 42 -8.48 5.33 -22.21
C TYR A 42 -9.35 4.11 -21.88
N PHE A 43 -10.30 4.25 -20.96
CA PHE A 43 -11.11 3.12 -20.54
C PHE A 43 -12.60 3.37 -20.64
N ARG A 44 -13.35 2.30 -20.59
CA ARG A 44 -14.82 2.27 -20.42
C ARG A 44 -15.18 1.21 -19.39
N LEU A 45 -16.26 1.39 -18.70
CA LEU A 45 -16.84 0.38 -17.83
C LEU A 45 -17.84 -0.49 -18.63
N VAL A 46 -17.83 -1.79 -18.35
CA VAL A 46 -18.74 -2.74 -18.96
C VAL A 46 -19.79 -3.15 -17.94
N SER A 47 -21.03 -2.77 -18.22
CA SER A 47 -22.18 -3.10 -17.35
C SER A 47 -22.26 -4.61 -17.11
N ASN A 48 -22.70 -5.00 -15.91
CA ASN A 48 -22.93 -6.40 -15.47
C ASN A 48 -21.67 -7.26 -15.21
N ARG A 49 -20.45 -6.76 -15.50
CA ARG A 49 -19.24 -7.55 -15.25
C ARG A 49 -18.77 -7.47 -13.79
N LEU A 50 -19.12 -6.42 -13.06
CA LEU A 50 -18.74 -6.29 -11.65
C LEU A 50 -19.37 -7.40 -10.79
N ASP A 51 -20.59 -7.83 -11.13
CA ASP A 51 -21.26 -8.94 -10.48
C ASP A 51 -20.50 -10.26 -10.62
N GLU A 52 -19.95 -10.52 -11.80
CA GLU A 52 -19.11 -11.70 -12.06
C GLU A 52 -17.80 -11.64 -11.27
N ALA A 53 -17.17 -10.48 -11.23
CA ALA A 53 -15.98 -10.25 -10.39
C ALA A 53 -16.29 -10.49 -8.90
N ALA A 54 -17.46 -10.02 -8.41
CA ALA A 54 -17.87 -10.22 -7.02
C ALA A 54 -18.12 -11.70 -6.71
N ARG A 55 -18.76 -12.46 -7.60
CA ARG A 55 -18.91 -13.93 -7.45
C ARG A 55 -17.55 -14.62 -7.33
N ARG A 56 -16.60 -14.28 -8.20
CA ARG A 56 -15.25 -14.83 -8.14
C ARG A 56 -14.56 -14.53 -6.82
N VAL A 57 -14.67 -13.30 -6.32
CA VAL A 57 -14.11 -12.91 -5.02
C VAL A 57 -14.75 -13.69 -3.87
N VAL A 58 -16.07 -13.87 -3.88
CA VAL A 58 -16.80 -14.69 -2.88
C VAL A 58 -16.35 -16.15 -2.91
N ASP A 59 -16.20 -16.75 -4.10
CA ASP A 59 -15.77 -18.14 -4.24
C ASP A 59 -14.33 -18.32 -3.71
N VAL A 60 -13.43 -17.39 -4.00
CA VAL A 60 -12.08 -17.37 -3.44
C VAL A 60 -12.14 -17.24 -1.92
N THR A 61 -12.95 -16.30 -1.40
CA THR A 61 -13.09 -16.08 0.04
C THR A 61 -13.56 -17.33 0.77
N ARG A 62 -14.63 -17.98 0.28
CA ARG A 62 -15.18 -19.22 0.89
C ARG A 62 -14.21 -20.38 0.82
N ARG A 63 -13.45 -20.50 -0.27
CA ARG A 63 -12.44 -21.56 -0.42
C ARG A 63 -11.27 -21.40 0.54
N ARG A 64 -10.82 -20.16 0.77
CA ARG A 64 -9.69 -19.87 1.66
C ARG A 64 -10.09 -19.79 3.13
N TYR A 65 -11.29 -19.32 3.40
CA TYR A 65 -11.82 -19.08 4.74
C TYR A 65 -13.25 -19.62 4.83
N PRO A 66 -13.43 -20.95 4.97
CA PRO A 66 -14.76 -21.57 5.01
C PRO A 66 -15.67 -21.07 6.13
N ASP A 67 -15.09 -20.66 7.25
CA ASP A 67 -15.76 -20.08 8.42
C ASP A 67 -15.92 -18.54 8.32
N LEU A 68 -15.44 -17.93 7.26
CA LEU A 68 -15.36 -16.49 7.05
C LEU A 68 -14.57 -15.71 8.12
N ALA A 69 -13.73 -16.38 8.91
CA ALA A 69 -12.79 -15.76 9.83
C ALA A 69 -11.60 -15.14 9.08
N VAL A 70 -11.91 -14.17 8.21
CA VAL A 70 -10.91 -13.52 7.35
C VAL A 70 -10.11 -12.52 8.17
N PRO A 71 -8.76 -12.64 8.21
CA PRO A 71 -7.91 -11.65 8.85
C PRO A 71 -7.85 -10.35 8.02
N TYR A 72 -7.26 -9.31 8.57
CA TYR A 72 -7.04 -8.07 7.81
C TYR A 72 -5.99 -8.25 6.73
N HIS A 73 -6.22 -7.64 5.56
CA HIS A 73 -5.23 -7.55 4.50
C HIS A 73 -4.08 -6.67 4.95
N SER A 74 -2.96 -7.28 5.28
CA SER A 74 -1.83 -6.60 5.89
C SER A 74 -0.50 -7.28 5.56
N ARG A 75 0.60 -6.57 5.77
CA ARG A 75 1.95 -7.09 5.61
C ARG A 75 2.20 -8.36 6.45
N TRP A 76 1.47 -8.53 7.54
CA TRP A 76 1.58 -9.68 8.45
C TRP A 76 1.28 -11.01 7.76
N ARG A 77 0.43 -11.03 6.76
CA ARG A 77 0.11 -12.25 5.98
C ARG A 77 1.34 -12.79 5.24
N HIS A 78 2.20 -11.89 4.78
CA HIS A 78 3.43 -12.29 4.09
C HIS A 78 4.50 -12.85 5.04
N PHE A 79 4.54 -12.42 6.30
CA PHE A 79 5.47 -12.99 7.29
C PHE A 79 5.12 -14.43 7.68
N SER A 80 3.87 -14.85 7.49
CA SER A 80 3.42 -16.22 7.76
C SER A 80 3.47 -17.14 6.54
N THR A 81 4.10 -16.71 5.45
CA THR A 81 4.17 -17.50 4.21
C THR A 81 4.84 -18.84 4.43
N GLY A 82 4.33 -19.90 3.76
CA GLY A 82 4.85 -21.27 3.89
C GLY A 82 4.54 -21.94 5.22
N GLY A 83 3.61 -21.39 6.03
CA GLY A 83 3.20 -21.98 7.31
C GLY A 83 4.11 -21.70 8.50
N PHE A 84 5.09 -20.78 8.35
CA PHE A 84 6.01 -20.40 9.42
C PHE A 84 5.56 -19.09 10.08
N ASP A 85 5.32 -19.09 11.39
CA ASP A 85 5.02 -17.88 12.16
C ASP A 85 6.30 -17.12 12.52
N ARG A 86 6.77 -16.30 11.59
CA ARG A 86 7.95 -15.45 11.80
C ARG A 86 7.65 -14.24 12.68
N ALA A 87 6.38 -13.86 12.80
CA ALA A 87 5.98 -12.74 13.66
C ALA A 87 6.20 -13.06 15.15
N ALA A 88 6.17 -14.34 15.54
CA ALA A 88 6.49 -14.78 16.90
C ALA A 88 7.96 -14.54 17.30
N LEU A 89 8.86 -14.25 16.37
CA LEU A 89 10.26 -13.95 16.64
C LEU A 89 10.47 -12.50 17.10
N ILE A 90 9.53 -11.59 16.77
CA ILE A 90 9.70 -10.16 16.95
C ILE A 90 9.66 -9.82 18.43
N ALA A 91 10.74 -9.20 18.92
CA ALA A 91 10.88 -8.73 20.30
C ALA A 91 10.54 -9.80 21.35
N ARG A 92 10.92 -11.05 21.10
CA ARG A 92 10.65 -12.18 22.02
C ARG A 92 11.15 -11.88 23.42
N GLY A 93 10.26 -11.94 24.40
CA GLY A 93 10.57 -11.65 25.81
C GLY A 93 10.43 -10.17 26.19
N ALA A 94 10.12 -9.27 25.27
CA ALA A 94 9.76 -7.88 25.58
C ALA A 94 8.32 -7.77 26.11
N ASP A 95 8.01 -6.63 26.75
CA ASP A 95 6.64 -6.32 27.15
C ASP A 95 5.74 -6.03 25.93
N THR A 96 4.43 -5.91 26.20
CA THR A 96 3.43 -5.68 25.14
C THR A 96 3.69 -4.39 24.36
N THR A 97 4.08 -3.31 25.04
CA THR A 97 4.34 -2.00 24.44
C THR A 97 5.55 -2.04 23.52
N GLU A 98 6.66 -2.63 23.98
CA GLU A 98 7.87 -2.74 23.16
C GLU A 98 7.65 -3.70 21.97
N THR A 99 6.89 -4.75 22.16
CA THR A 99 6.49 -5.67 21.08
C THR A 99 5.64 -4.93 20.03
N ALA A 100 4.70 -4.08 20.44
CA ALA A 100 3.91 -3.25 19.54
C ALA A 100 4.79 -2.27 18.76
N ARG A 101 5.73 -1.58 19.43
CA ARG A 101 6.70 -0.69 18.78
C ARG A 101 7.54 -1.43 17.74
N ALA A 102 8.12 -2.57 18.09
CA ALA A 102 8.94 -3.37 17.18
C ALA A 102 8.15 -3.87 15.95
N ARG A 103 6.89 -4.23 16.14
CA ARG A 103 6.00 -4.62 15.04
C ARG A 103 5.67 -3.42 14.14
N ILE A 104 5.44 -2.24 14.69
CA ILE A 104 5.23 -1.01 13.91
C ILE A 104 6.49 -0.66 13.11
N ASP A 105 7.67 -0.74 13.73
CA ASP A 105 8.97 -0.55 13.07
C ASP A 105 9.09 -1.45 11.84
N LEU A 106 8.86 -2.76 12.01
CA LEU A 106 8.95 -3.72 10.91
C LEU A 106 7.89 -3.47 9.84
N ALA A 107 6.63 -3.23 10.23
CA ALA A 107 5.55 -3.06 9.26
C ALA A 107 5.82 -1.88 8.33
N ILE A 108 6.24 -0.73 8.86
CA ILE A 108 6.53 0.47 8.08
C ILE A 108 7.69 0.22 7.11
N VAL A 109 8.83 -0.25 7.61
CA VAL A 109 10.01 -0.52 6.77
C VAL A 109 9.70 -1.57 5.70
N SER A 110 9.04 -2.66 6.08
CA SER A 110 8.72 -3.76 5.17
C SER A 110 7.74 -3.36 4.07
N VAL A 111 6.74 -2.52 4.40
CA VAL A 111 5.79 -2.01 3.40
C VAL A 111 6.49 -1.07 2.42
N LEU A 112 7.34 -0.17 2.90
CA LEU A 112 8.08 0.75 2.02
C LEU A 112 9.07 0.01 1.10
N LEU A 113 9.51 -1.17 1.49
CA LEU A 113 10.34 -2.04 0.67
C LEU A 113 9.53 -2.98 -0.25
N ASP A 114 8.19 -2.92 -0.24
CA ASP A 114 7.30 -3.83 -0.99
C ASP A 114 6.91 -3.31 -2.39
N ALA A 115 7.80 -2.64 -3.07
CA ALA A 115 7.61 -2.37 -4.50
C ALA A 115 8.04 -3.59 -5.34
N GLY A 116 7.72 -3.61 -6.64
CA GLY A 116 8.03 -4.75 -7.51
C GLY A 116 9.49 -5.21 -7.41
N ALA A 117 9.69 -6.48 -7.06
CA ALA A 117 11.03 -7.07 -6.88
C ALA A 117 11.74 -7.39 -8.21
N GLY A 118 10.99 -7.41 -9.30
CA GLY A 118 11.47 -7.93 -10.59
C GLY A 118 11.21 -9.43 -10.77
N PRO A 119 11.28 -9.94 -12.00
CA PRO A 119 10.90 -11.32 -12.32
C PRO A 119 11.93 -12.36 -11.86
N ARG A 120 13.20 -11.97 -11.77
CA ARG A 120 14.31 -12.89 -11.49
C ARG A 120 14.63 -13.03 -10.02
N TRP A 121 14.40 -11.99 -9.22
CA TRP A 121 14.79 -11.97 -7.82
C TRP A 121 14.15 -13.08 -6.99
N ARG A 122 14.95 -13.73 -6.16
CA ARG A 122 14.57 -14.76 -5.19
C ARG A 122 15.29 -14.51 -3.87
N TYR A 123 14.63 -14.82 -2.77
CA TYR A 123 15.19 -14.80 -1.43
C TYR A 123 15.26 -16.21 -0.87
N HIS A 124 16.43 -16.66 -0.50
CA HIS A 124 16.67 -17.96 0.10
C HIS A 124 16.72 -17.81 1.62
N GLU A 125 15.66 -18.22 2.30
CA GLU A 125 15.60 -18.17 3.76
C GLU A 125 16.27 -19.42 4.35
N ALA A 126 17.46 -19.25 4.95
CA ALA A 126 18.26 -20.35 5.47
C ALA A 126 17.57 -21.12 6.60
N GLU A 127 16.83 -20.42 7.47
CA GLU A 127 16.18 -21.00 8.65
C GLU A 127 15.03 -21.96 8.32
N THR A 128 14.39 -21.78 7.18
CA THR A 128 13.26 -22.62 6.76
C THR A 128 13.55 -23.42 5.49
N GLY A 129 14.65 -23.13 4.80
CA GLY A 129 14.98 -23.70 3.50
C GLY A 129 14.08 -23.21 2.35
N GLN A 130 13.23 -22.21 2.59
CA GLN A 130 12.31 -21.72 1.57
C GLN A 130 12.99 -20.79 0.57
N VAL A 131 12.55 -20.89 -0.69
CA VAL A 131 12.91 -19.94 -1.76
C VAL A 131 11.68 -19.10 -2.06
N LEU A 132 11.75 -17.82 -1.72
CA LEU A 132 10.64 -16.88 -1.80
C LEU A 132 10.88 -15.82 -2.87
N SER A 133 9.83 -15.20 -3.36
CA SER A 133 9.92 -14.15 -4.38
C SER A 133 8.81 -13.11 -4.18
N ARG A 134 8.84 -12.03 -4.94
CA ARG A 134 7.78 -11.00 -4.92
C ARG A 134 7.56 -10.46 -3.49
N SER A 135 6.33 -10.10 -3.14
CA SER A 135 5.98 -9.52 -1.84
C SER A 135 6.29 -10.45 -0.66
N GLU A 136 6.09 -11.76 -0.80
CA GLU A 136 6.41 -12.73 0.24
C GLU A 136 7.92 -12.76 0.53
N GLY A 137 8.74 -12.80 -0.52
CA GLY A 137 10.20 -12.75 -0.38
C GLY A 137 10.69 -11.43 0.22
N LEU A 138 10.15 -10.28 -0.25
CA LEU A 138 10.48 -8.95 0.29
C LEU A 138 10.11 -8.82 1.78
N ALA A 139 8.99 -9.42 2.20
CA ALA A 139 8.59 -9.42 3.60
C ALA A 139 9.60 -10.17 4.46
N VAL A 140 9.90 -11.42 4.09
CA VAL A 140 10.82 -12.24 4.87
C VAL A 140 12.22 -11.64 4.88
N ALA A 141 12.71 -11.14 3.73
CA ALA A 141 14.00 -10.45 3.67
C ALA A 141 14.06 -9.23 4.62
N SER A 142 13.00 -8.39 4.66
CA SER A 142 12.96 -7.23 5.56
C SER A 142 12.90 -7.63 7.04
N LEU A 143 12.19 -8.70 7.39
CA LEU A 143 12.15 -9.24 8.74
C LEU A 143 13.54 -9.75 9.16
N ARG A 144 14.22 -10.50 8.29
CA ARG A 144 15.57 -11.01 8.57
C ARG A 144 16.59 -9.89 8.64
N ALA A 145 16.49 -8.88 7.78
CA ALA A 145 17.31 -7.68 7.85
C ALA A 145 17.13 -6.94 9.19
N MET A 146 15.90 -6.82 9.69
CA MET A 146 15.64 -6.24 11.00
C MET A 146 16.20 -7.12 12.12
N GLN A 147 16.03 -8.43 12.07
CA GLN A 147 16.57 -9.37 13.03
C GLN A 147 18.09 -9.28 13.18
N THR A 148 18.80 -8.95 12.09
CA THR A 148 20.26 -8.72 12.10
C THR A 148 20.65 -7.31 12.53
N GLY A 149 19.69 -6.45 12.89
CA GLY A 149 19.94 -5.09 13.34
C GLY A 149 20.21 -4.07 12.23
N LEU A 150 19.92 -4.38 10.96
CA LEU A 150 20.20 -3.46 9.84
C LEU A 150 19.54 -2.08 10.01
N PHE A 151 18.40 -2.01 10.69
CA PHE A 151 17.63 -0.79 10.89
C PHE A 151 17.76 -0.21 12.31
N SER A 152 18.53 -0.85 13.20
CA SER A 152 18.75 -0.40 14.57
C SER A 152 20.06 0.38 14.70
N ALA A 153 20.05 1.46 15.47
CA ALA A 153 21.25 2.18 15.87
C ALA A 153 22.01 1.48 17.03
N ASP A 154 21.37 0.50 17.69
CA ASP A 154 21.94 -0.28 18.78
C ASP A 154 21.92 -1.77 18.43
N PRO A 155 23.09 -2.40 18.21
CA PRO A 155 23.16 -3.84 17.90
C PRO A 155 22.60 -4.75 18.99
N ALA A 156 22.55 -4.31 20.25
CA ALA A 156 21.99 -5.07 21.36
C ALA A 156 20.45 -5.14 21.33
N THR A 157 19.81 -4.22 20.59
CA THR A 157 18.35 -4.14 20.43
C THR A 157 17.97 -4.16 18.96
N PRO A 158 18.12 -5.28 18.24
CA PRO A 158 18.00 -5.34 16.77
C PRO A 158 16.56 -5.11 16.26
N TRP A 159 15.54 -5.37 17.08
CA TRP A 159 14.12 -5.27 16.68
C TRP A 159 13.60 -3.82 16.71
N ARG A 160 14.31 -2.92 16.04
CA ARG A 160 14.00 -1.49 15.97
C ARG A 160 14.23 -0.94 14.57
N ALA A 161 13.57 0.19 14.27
CA ALA A 161 13.88 1.02 13.11
C ALA A 161 14.13 2.45 13.61
N ASP A 162 15.38 2.74 13.89
CA ASP A 162 15.85 4.02 14.39
C ASP A 162 16.20 4.96 13.21
N ALA A 163 15.82 6.22 13.32
CA ALA A 163 16.02 7.21 12.26
C ALA A 163 17.50 7.35 11.87
N GLU A 164 18.42 7.25 12.82
CA GLU A 164 19.87 7.31 12.59
C GLU A 164 20.33 6.14 11.70
N ALA A 165 19.93 4.91 12.03
CA ALA A 165 20.28 3.74 11.22
C ALA A 165 19.64 3.80 9.82
N LEU A 166 18.38 4.22 9.72
CA LEU A 166 17.70 4.40 8.45
C LEU A 166 18.41 5.43 7.55
N ALA A 167 18.89 6.54 8.13
CA ALA A 167 19.62 7.56 7.38
C ALA A 167 20.94 7.08 6.80
N LEU A 168 21.52 6.00 7.34
CA LEU A 168 22.78 5.39 6.91
C LEU A 168 22.59 4.22 5.94
N ILE A 169 21.38 3.83 5.59
CA ILE A 169 21.11 2.74 4.65
C ILE A 169 21.71 3.06 3.28
N THR A 170 22.48 2.12 2.75
CA THR A 170 23.05 2.20 1.40
C THR A 170 22.49 1.11 0.49
N PRO A 171 22.56 1.28 -0.85
CA PRO A 171 22.20 0.23 -1.79
C PRO A 171 22.95 -1.09 -1.51
N GLU A 172 24.24 -1.02 -1.15
CA GLU A 172 25.08 -2.19 -0.87
C GLU A 172 24.63 -2.92 0.42
N SER A 173 24.20 -2.18 1.46
CA SER A 173 23.66 -2.78 2.68
C SER A 173 22.37 -3.53 2.42
N LEU A 174 21.46 -2.94 1.63
CA LEU A 174 20.24 -3.62 1.17
C LEU A 174 20.55 -4.77 0.22
N ALA A 175 21.51 -4.61 -0.72
CA ALA A 175 21.93 -5.68 -1.64
C ALA A 175 22.32 -6.94 -0.87
N ARG A 176 23.15 -6.80 0.16
CA ARG A 176 23.57 -7.92 1.01
C ARG A 176 22.36 -8.54 1.74
N ALA A 177 21.55 -7.73 2.42
CA ALA A 177 20.43 -8.21 3.21
C ALA A 177 19.33 -8.89 2.36
N PHE A 178 19.16 -8.44 1.12
CA PHE A 178 18.15 -8.94 0.18
C PHE A 178 18.72 -9.90 -0.87
N GLN A 179 19.99 -10.34 -0.68
CA GLN A 179 20.65 -11.31 -1.56
C GLN A 179 20.65 -10.88 -3.05
N HIS A 180 20.75 -9.56 -3.30
CA HIS A 180 20.91 -9.04 -4.65
C HIS A 180 22.31 -9.40 -5.18
N ALA A 181 22.36 -10.02 -6.35
CA ALA A 181 23.59 -10.42 -7.02
C ALA A 181 23.38 -10.52 -8.53
N ALA A 182 24.47 -10.73 -9.29
CA ALA A 182 24.37 -11.07 -10.71
C ALA A 182 23.53 -12.34 -10.90
N GLY A 183 22.50 -12.27 -11.74
CA GLY A 183 21.53 -13.36 -11.93
C GLY A 183 20.37 -13.39 -10.91
N ASN A 184 20.44 -12.62 -9.84
CA ASN A 184 19.40 -12.47 -8.81
C ASN A 184 19.12 -10.99 -8.49
N GLU A 185 18.89 -10.19 -9.52
CA GLU A 185 18.76 -8.75 -9.40
C GLU A 185 17.43 -8.34 -8.77
N LEU A 186 17.51 -7.60 -7.65
CA LEU A 186 16.38 -6.88 -7.06
C LEU A 186 16.23 -5.54 -7.79
N VAL A 187 15.06 -5.32 -8.40
CA VAL A 187 14.75 -4.06 -9.10
C VAL A 187 14.56 -2.92 -8.11
N GLY A 188 15.03 -1.71 -8.46
CA GLY A 188 14.80 -0.50 -7.68
C GLY A 188 15.59 -0.40 -6.38
N LEU A 189 16.75 -1.01 -6.30
CA LEU A 189 17.60 -1.04 -5.09
C LEU A 189 17.98 0.36 -4.59
N GLU A 190 18.39 1.25 -5.52
CA GLU A 190 18.74 2.65 -5.23
C GLU A 190 17.55 3.42 -4.67
N GLY A 191 16.38 3.28 -5.32
CA GLY A 191 15.13 3.92 -4.89
C GLY A 191 14.71 3.48 -3.49
N ARG A 192 14.84 2.18 -3.17
CA ARG A 192 14.55 1.63 -1.84
C ARG A 192 15.48 2.20 -0.77
N ALA A 193 16.79 2.27 -1.04
CA ALA A 193 17.75 2.85 -0.11
C ALA A 193 17.48 4.34 0.11
N LEU A 194 17.21 5.09 -0.95
CA LEU A 194 16.87 6.50 -0.87
C LEU A 194 15.59 6.72 -0.05
N LEU A 195 14.57 5.89 -0.25
CA LEU A 195 13.30 5.97 0.47
C LEU A 195 13.50 5.79 1.98
N LEU A 196 14.30 4.80 2.42
CA LEU A 196 14.61 4.58 3.83
C LEU A 196 15.44 5.71 4.43
N ARG A 197 16.43 6.24 3.69
CA ARG A 197 17.20 7.42 4.15
C ARG A 197 16.28 8.63 4.37
N LYS A 198 15.40 8.92 3.41
CA LYS A 198 14.42 9.99 3.52
C LYS A 198 13.46 9.79 4.69
N LEU A 199 13.07 8.55 4.95
CA LEU A 199 12.27 8.20 6.12
C LEU A 199 13.00 8.56 7.43
N GLY A 200 14.28 8.19 7.57
CA GLY A 200 15.11 8.57 8.71
C GLY A 200 15.18 10.09 8.90
N GLU A 201 15.44 10.86 7.82
CA GLU A 201 15.48 12.32 7.85
C GLU A 201 14.16 12.94 8.32
N VAL A 202 13.02 12.40 7.88
CA VAL A 202 11.68 12.88 8.28
C VAL A 202 11.42 12.59 9.76
N CYS A 203 11.81 11.41 10.25
CA CYS A 203 11.64 11.05 11.64
C CYS A 203 12.41 12.00 12.58
N VAL A 204 13.64 12.35 12.26
CA VAL A 204 14.44 13.31 13.02
C VAL A 204 13.77 14.69 13.07
N ARG A 205 13.15 15.12 11.98
CA ARG A 205 12.45 16.42 11.92
C ARG A 205 11.10 16.47 12.65
N SER A 206 10.60 15.32 13.10
CA SER A 206 9.26 15.21 13.71
C SER A 206 9.33 14.56 15.12
N PRO A 207 10.06 15.15 16.08
CA PRO A 207 10.27 14.55 17.41
C PRO A 207 8.98 14.35 18.21
N ALA A 208 7.93 15.11 17.94
CA ALA A 208 6.62 14.93 18.56
C ALA A 208 5.96 13.58 18.19
N LEU A 209 6.29 13.02 17.01
CA LEU A 209 5.77 11.73 16.55
C LEU A 209 6.74 10.57 16.88
N PHE A 210 8.04 10.81 16.73
CA PHE A 210 9.04 9.74 16.72
C PHE A 210 9.98 9.74 17.93
N GLY A 211 9.82 10.72 18.84
CA GLY A 211 10.65 10.86 20.04
C GLY A 211 12.08 11.35 19.77
N VAL A 212 12.90 11.35 20.84
CA VAL A 212 14.34 11.63 20.79
C VAL A 212 15.05 10.59 21.68
N PRO A 213 15.93 9.74 21.12
CA PRO A 213 16.24 9.54 19.71
C PRO A 213 15.01 9.06 18.93
N ALA A 214 14.97 9.43 17.64
CA ALA A 214 13.80 9.18 16.81
C ALA A 214 13.74 7.71 16.36
N ARG A 215 12.54 7.08 16.52
CA ARG A 215 12.26 5.69 16.15
C ARG A 215 10.83 5.57 15.61
N LEU A 216 10.62 4.82 14.53
CA LEU A 216 9.30 4.64 13.91
C LEU A 216 8.26 4.08 14.88
N GLY A 217 8.62 3.10 15.69
CA GLY A 217 7.72 2.46 16.65
C GLY A 217 7.15 3.38 17.70
N ARG A 218 7.73 4.59 17.91
CA ARG A 218 7.18 5.63 18.79
C ARG A 218 5.82 6.18 18.34
N LEU A 219 5.40 5.88 17.10
CA LEU A 219 4.02 6.14 16.67
C LEU A 219 2.99 5.43 17.56
N TYR A 220 3.33 4.27 18.14
CA TYR A 220 2.48 3.63 19.14
C TYR A 220 2.21 4.58 20.33
N ASP A 221 3.25 5.20 20.87
CA ASP A 221 3.13 6.12 22.00
C ASP A 221 2.33 7.38 21.65
N HIS A 222 2.45 7.85 20.39
CA HIS A 222 1.68 8.98 19.88
C HIS A 222 0.17 8.69 19.84
N TRP A 223 -0.22 7.46 19.49
CA TRP A 223 -1.64 7.05 19.37
C TRP A 223 -2.21 6.44 20.65
N SER A 224 -1.40 6.17 21.68
CA SER A 224 -1.85 5.50 22.90
C SER A 224 -2.30 6.40 24.07
N PRO A 225 -2.25 7.76 24.04
CA PRO A 225 -2.73 8.54 25.15
C PRO A 225 -4.25 8.51 25.28
N GLY A 226 -4.77 7.76 26.28
CA GLY A 226 -6.17 7.71 26.66
C GLY A 226 -6.91 6.47 26.20
N ASP A 227 -8.16 6.32 26.70
CA ASP A 227 -9.04 5.15 26.45
C ASP A 227 -9.94 5.32 25.20
N GLN A 228 -9.72 6.38 24.42
CA GLN A 228 -10.55 6.63 23.23
C GLN A 228 -10.15 5.70 22.08
N PRO A 229 -11.15 5.25 21.29
CA PRO A 229 -10.84 4.48 20.09
C PRO A 229 -10.03 5.30 19.09
N LEU A 230 -9.04 4.67 18.48
CA LEU A 230 -8.23 5.26 17.42
C LEU A 230 -8.91 5.04 16.06
N SER A 231 -9.24 6.11 15.37
CA SER A 231 -9.77 6.02 14.00
C SER A 231 -8.68 5.59 13.00
N ALA A 232 -8.98 4.67 12.10
CA ALA A 232 -8.09 4.31 11.00
C ALA A 232 -7.77 5.51 10.09
N ASN A 233 -8.69 6.48 9.97
CA ASN A 233 -8.44 7.74 9.26
C ASN A 233 -7.39 8.61 9.96
N GLU A 234 -7.36 8.61 11.30
CA GLU A 234 -6.34 9.32 12.07
C GLU A 234 -4.96 8.69 11.88
N VAL A 235 -4.87 7.35 11.91
CA VAL A 235 -3.63 6.64 11.59
C VAL A 235 -3.13 7.04 10.20
N LEU A 236 -3.97 6.96 9.19
CA LEU A 236 -3.60 7.35 7.82
C LEU A 236 -3.21 8.82 7.72
N GLY A 237 -3.98 9.73 8.32
CA GLY A 237 -3.71 11.17 8.30
C GLY A 237 -2.36 11.53 8.91
N THR A 238 -1.98 10.87 10.01
CA THR A 238 -0.65 10.99 10.64
C THR A 238 0.45 10.53 9.68
N LEU A 239 0.29 9.35 9.06
CA LEU A 239 1.27 8.82 8.11
C LEU A 239 1.43 9.71 6.87
N LEU A 240 0.33 10.22 6.31
CA LEU A 240 0.37 11.09 5.13
C LEU A 240 1.09 12.41 5.40
N LYS A 241 0.84 13.02 6.55
CA LYS A 241 1.52 14.26 6.97
C LYS A 241 3.00 14.01 7.26
N ALA A 242 3.31 12.91 7.95
CA ALA A 242 4.70 12.58 8.30
C ALA A 242 5.52 12.16 7.07
N PHE A 243 4.97 11.30 6.21
CA PHE A 243 5.75 10.63 5.16
C PHE A 243 5.61 11.27 3.76
N GLY A 244 4.80 12.31 3.58
CA GLY A 244 4.61 12.93 2.25
C GLY A 244 5.91 13.31 1.54
N ALA A 245 6.93 13.72 2.30
CA ALA A 245 8.23 14.18 1.79
C ALA A 245 9.25 13.06 1.50
N ILE A 246 8.96 11.78 1.83
CA ILE A 246 9.93 10.70 1.59
C ILE A 246 10.05 10.30 0.11
N TRP A 247 9.05 10.64 -0.71
CA TRP A 247 9.05 10.37 -2.14
C TRP A 247 9.62 11.55 -2.93
N PRO A 248 10.89 11.51 -3.36
CA PRO A 248 11.49 12.61 -4.13
C PRO A 248 10.87 12.71 -5.53
N GLY A 249 10.87 13.93 -6.07
CA GLY A 249 10.40 14.19 -7.44
C GLY A 249 8.88 14.09 -7.64
N ARG A 250 8.08 13.96 -6.57
CA ARG A 250 6.61 13.91 -6.63
C ARG A 250 5.99 15.30 -6.57
N ILE A 251 4.67 15.34 -6.81
CA ILE A 251 3.91 16.59 -6.85
C ILE A 251 3.90 17.24 -5.47
N SER A 252 4.19 18.54 -5.44
CA SER A 252 3.94 19.41 -4.30
C SER A 252 2.94 20.51 -4.69
N LEU A 253 2.04 20.87 -3.77
CA LEU A 253 1.08 21.95 -3.95
C LEU A 253 1.22 22.93 -2.79
N ALA A 254 1.41 24.22 -3.08
CA ALA A 254 1.64 25.24 -2.07
C ALA A 254 2.70 24.86 -1.02
N GLY A 255 3.79 24.21 -1.44
CA GLY A 255 4.87 23.74 -0.56
C GLY A 255 4.56 22.46 0.22
N VAL A 256 3.35 21.88 0.11
CA VAL A 256 2.98 20.62 0.76
C VAL A 256 3.26 19.46 -0.20
N PRO A 257 4.14 18.49 0.16
CA PRO A 257 4.37 17.29 -0.63
C PRO A 257 3.13 16.38 -0.61
N LEU A 258 2.66 15.96 -1.78
CA LEU A 258 1.46 15.13 -1.90
C LEU A 258 1.76 13.63 -2.02
N GLY A 259 3.02 13.23 -2.07
CA GLY A 259 3.42 11.82 -2.18
C GLY A 259 2.84 11.13 -3.42
N ASP A 260 2.12 10.02 -3.22
CA ASP A 260 1.49 9.26 -4.30
C ASP A 260 0.22 9.96 -4.81
N CYS A 261 0.40 10.88 -5.74
CA CYS A 261 -0.64 11.68 -6.36
C CYS A 261 -0.35 11.82 -7.86
N GLY A 262 -1.36 11.60 -8.70
CA GLY A 262 -1.30 11.77 -10.15
C GLY A 262 -2.14 12.96 -10.63
N ARG A 263 -2.28 13.11 -11.96
CA ARG A 263 -3.13 14.11 -12.59
C ARG A 263 -4.08 13.47 -13.59
N HIS A 264 -5.33 13.94 -13.59
CA HIS A 264 -6.33 13.55 -14.59
C HIS A 264 -7.26 14.74 -14.90
N PRO A 265 -7.57 15.03 -16.19
CA PRO A 265 -8.38 16.20 -16.56
C PRO A 265 -9.80 16.18 -16.00
N ALA A 266 -10.37 15.00 -15.69
CA ALA A 266 -11.69 14.88 -15.08
C ALA A 266 -11.71 15.18 -13.56
N ALA A 267 -10.55 15.29 -12.91
CA ALA A 267 -10.51 15.72 -11.52
C ALA A 267 -10.67 17.24 -11.41
N PRO A 268 -11.42 17.76 -10.41
CA PRO A 268 -11.68 19.18 -10.30
C PRO A 268 -10.43 20.02 -9.99
N GLY A 269 -10.50 21.31 -10.31
CA GLY A 269 -9.48 22.30 -9.99
C GLY A 269 -8.19 22.12 -10.78
N ASP A 270 -7.16 21.64 -10.12
CA ASP A 270 -5.81 21.42 -10.65
C ASP A 270 -5.59 20.03 -11.28
N GLY A 271 -6.64 19.22 -11.31
CA GLY A 271 -6.60 17.87 -11.87
C GLY A 271 -5.91 16.84 -10.96
N LEU A 272 -5.63 17.15 -9.71
CA LEU A 272 -4.93 16.24 -8.80
C LEU A 272 -5.80 15.08 -8.32
N VAL A 273 -5.26 13.87 -8.40
CA VAL A 273 -5.87 12.62 -7.95
C VAL A 273 -4.92 11.92 -7.00
N PRO A 274 -5.13 12.05 -5.67
CA PRO A 274 -4.33 11.33 -4.70
C PRO A 274 -4.74 9.86 -4.65
N PHE A 275 -3.78 8.98 -4.40
CA PHE A 275 -4.00 7.56 -4.16
C PHE A 275 -3.43 7.11 -2.80
N HIS A 276 -2.25 7.61 -2.45
CA HIS A 276 -1.57 7.31 -1.19
C HIS A 276 -1.46 5.80 -0.89
N LYS A 277 -1.27 4.99 -1.94
CA LYS A 277 -1.37 3.53 -1.87
C LYS A 277 -0.47 2.92 -0.79
N LEU A 278 0.81 3.34 -0.70
CA LEU A 278 1.72 2.78 0.31
C LEU A 278 1.37 3.23 1.73
N CYS A 279 0.95 4.48 1.93
CA CYS A 279 0.48 4.93 3.25
C CYS A 279 -0.81 4.19 3.67
N GLN A 280 -1.74 3.93 2.75
CA GLN A 280 -2.91 3.09 2.99
C GLN A 280 -2.48 1.66 3.37
N TRP A 281 -1.52 1.08 2.66
CA TRP A 281 -0.97 -0.24 2.95
C TRP A 281 -0.25 -0.31 4.29
N ILE A 282 0.50 0.75 4.68
CA ILE A 282 1.06 0.89 6.03
C ILE A 282 -0.09 0.94 7.05
N ALA A 283 -1.10 1.81 6.86
CA ALA A 283 -2.22 1.95 7.80
C ALA A 283 -2.91 0.61 8.05
N TYR A 284 -3.24 -0.16 7.01
CA TYR A 284 -3.77 -1.52 7.14
C TYR A 284 -2.82 -2.46 7.90
N SER A 285 -1.52 -2.35 7.66
CA SER A 285 -0.51 -3.20 8.32
C SER A 285 -0.23 -2.81 9.78
N LEU A 286 -0.65 -1.61 10.20
CA LEU A 286 -0.55 -1.16 11.59
C LEU A 286 -1.75 -1.57 12.45
N ILE A 287 -2.88 -1.99 11.87
CA ILE A 287 -4.07 -2.39 12.65
C ILE A 287 -3.74 -3.54 13.60
N ASP A 288 -3.17 -4.63 13.10
CA ASP A 288 -2.81 -5.81 13.92
C ASP A 288 -1.87 -5.46 15.09
N PRO A 289 -0.72 -4.76 14.90
CA PRO A 289 0.16 -4.40 16.01
C PRO A 289 -0.44 -3.39 17.00
N LEU A 290 -1.27 -2.45 16.55
CA LEU A 290 -1.95 -1.49 17.42
C LEU A 290 -2.97 -2.22 18.32
N GLN A 291 -3.78 -3.11 17.75
CA GLN A 291 -4.75 -3.91 18.52
C GLN A 291 -4.06 -4.89 19.46
N ALA A 292 -2.96 -5.54 19.04
CA ALA A 292 -2.16 -6.40 19.90
C ALA A 292 -1.48 -5.64 21.06
N GLY A 293 -1.20 -4.34 20.85
CA GLY A 293 -0.73 -3.43 21.89
C GLY A 293 -1.82 -2.90 22.81
N GLY A 294 -3.09 -3.27 22.59
CA GLY A 294 -4.22 -2.88 23.44
C GLY A 294 -5.05 -1.68 22.94
N LEU A 295 -4.72 -1.10 21.78
CA LEU A 295 -5.51 -0.01 21.22
C LEU A 295 -6.74 -0.54 20.48
N ARG A 296 -7.88 0.11 20.61
CA ARG A 296 -9.08 -0.20 19.86
C ARG A 296 -9.11 0.61 18.56
N VAL A 297 -8.74 -0.01 17.44
CA VAL A 297 -8.80 0.64 16.11
C VAL A 297 -10.21 0.47 15.53
N VAL A 298 -10.80 1.58 15.09
CA VAL A 298 -12.18 1.67 14.57
C VAL A 298 -12.21 2.33 13.19
N GLU A 299 -13.41 2.34 12.57
CA GLU A 299 -13.66 3.00 11.27
C GLU A 299 -12.73 2.48 10.14
N LEU A 300 -12.55 1.15 10.08
CA LEU A 300 -11.65 0.53 9.10
C LEU A 300 -12.06 0.81 7.64
N ASP A 301 -13.36 0.94 7.36
CA ASP A 301 -13.87 1.33 6.03
C ASP A 301 -13.66 2.84 5.71
N GLY A 302 -13.11 3.60 6.66
CA GLY A 302 -12.56 4.93 6.39
C GLY A 302 -11.38 4.88 5.42
N LEU A 303 -10.57 3.81 5.45
CA LEU A 303 -9.49 3.57 4.49
C LEU A 303 -10.03 3.11 3.14
N THR A 304 -9.27 3.32 2.05
CA THR A 304 -9.70 2.98 0.69
C THR A 304 -9.14 1.65 0.20
N GLY A 305 -9.70 1.13 -0.88
CA GLY A 305 -9.10 0.05 -1.64
C GLY A 305 -7.71 0.43 -2.17
N LEU A 306 -6.85 -0.58 -2.33
CA LEU A 306 -5.48 -0.40 -2.81
C LEU A 306 -5.45 -0.40 -4.34
N ALA A 307 -5.12 0.76 -4.93
CA ALA A 307 -4.99 0.95 -6.37
C ALA A 307 -3.64 0.38 -6.87
N GLU A 308 -3.53 -0.95 -6.90
CA GLU A 308 -2.35 -1.69 -7.31
C GLU A 308 -2.69 -2.73 -8.38
N TYR A 309 -1.67 -3.35 -8.98
CA TYR A 309 -1.79 -4.17 -10.19
C TYR A 309 -2.64 -5.46 -10.03
N ARG A 310 -2.80 -6.03 -8.81
CA ARG A 310 -3.65 -7.23 -8.60
C ARG A 310 -5.13 -6.87 -8.55
N ASN A 311 -5.49 -5.87 -7.74
CA ASN A 311 -6.86 -5.41 -7.65
C ASN A 311 -7.33 -4.75 -8.96
N GLY A 312 -6.51 -3.88 -9.56
CA GLY A 312 -6.84 -3.27 -10.84
C GLY A 312 -6.81 -4.27 -11.99
N GLY A 313 -5.91 -5.27 -11.93
CA GLY A 313 -5.83 -6.37 -12.88
C GLY A 313 -7.06 -7.27 -12.83
N LEU A 314 -7.65 -7.52 -11.65
CA LEU A 314 -8.91 -8.25 -11.52
C LEU A 314 -10.01 -7.64 -12.39
N PHE A 315 -10.16 -6.31 -12.33
CA PHE A 315 -11.21 -5.63 -13.09
C PHE A 315 -10.97 -5.62 -14.60
N LEU A 316 -9.70 -5.55 -15.04
CA LEU A 316 -9.35 -5.69 -16.46
C LEU A 316 -9.57 -7.12 -16.94
N ASP A 317 -9.07 -8.11 -16.22
CA ASP A 317 -9.14 -9.51 -16.61
C ASP A 317 -10.56 -10.09 -16.54
N CYS A 318 -11.41 -9.60 -15.62
CA CYS A 318 -12.85 -9.90 -15.60
C CYS A 318 -13.64 -9.08 -16.63
N GLY A 319 -13.03 -8.15 -17.33
CA GLY A 319 -13.69 -7.30 -18.33
C GLY A 319 -14.63 -6.25 -17.73
N VAL A 320 -14.49 -5.90 -16.44
CA VAL A 320 -15.21 -4.78 -15.78
C VAL A 320 -14.73 -3.45 -16.35
N ILE A 321 -13.41 -3.32 -16.48
CA ILE A 321 -12.74 -2.23 -17.19
C ILE A 321 -12.29 -2.78 -18.54
N ALA A 322 -12.60 -2.07 -19.61
CA ALA A 322 -12.10 -2.39 -20.93
C ALA A 322 -11.36 -1.18 -21.53
N PRO A 323 -10.17 -1.36 -22.12
CA PRO A 323 -9.52 -0.28 -22.84
C PRO A 323 -10.36 0.12 -24.04
N ARG A 324 -10.35 1.41 -24.41
CA ARG A 324 -10.99 1.87 -25.66
C ARG A 324 -10.16 1.50 -26.87
N ASP A 325 -8.83 1.51 -26.69
CA ASP A 325 -7.86 1.03 -27.67
C ASP A 325 -7.14 -0.18 -27.06
N PRO A 326 -7.26 -1.39 -27.66
CA PRO A 326 -6.58 -2.59 -27.20
C PRO A 326 -5.05 -2.45 -27.15
N ASP A 327 -4.46 -1.60 -27.96
CA ASP A 327 -3.01 -1.41 -28.03
C ASP A 327 -2.46 -0.74 -26.76
N LEU A 328 -3.32 -0.08 -25.96
CA LEU A 328 -2.94 0.50 -24.68
C LEU A 328 -2.29 -0.51 -23.72
N LEU A 329 -2.67 -1.77 -23.80
CA LEU A 329 -2.17 -2.84 -22.90
C LEU A 329 -0.90 -3.54 -23.42
N GLN A 330 -0.42 -3.18 -24.62
CA GLN A 330 0.75 -3.85 -25.23
C GLN A 330 2.08 -3.32 -24.72
N TYR A 331 2.12 -2.10 -24.20
CA TYR A 331 3.36 -1.43 -23.81
C TYR A 331 3.33 -1.04 -22.33
N PRO A 332 4.50 -1.06 -21.65
CA PRO A 332 4.60 -0.54 -20.30
C PRO A 332 4.31 0.96 -20.25
N LEU A 333 3.49 1.40 -19.30
CA LEU A 333 3.11 2.79 -19.10
C LEU A 333 3.82 3.40 -17.90
N ASP A 334 4.07 4.71 -17.96
CA ASP A 334 4.58 5.45 -16.80
C ASP A 334 3.53 5.48 -15.67
N ALA A 335 3.98 5.33 -14.43
CA ALA A 335 3.12 5.23 -13.24
C ALA A 335 2.25 6.49 -13.01
N LEU A 336 2.67 7.65 -13.50
CA LEU A 336 1.95 8.92 -13.38
C LEU A 336 1.25 9.34 -14.68
N SER A 337 1.31 8.51 -15.73
CA SER A 337 0.61 8.79 -16.98
C SER A 337 -0.91 8.80 -16.79
N GLU A 338 -1.62 9.60 -17.59
CA GLU A 338 -3.08 9.76 -17.51
C GLU A 338 -3.83 8.42 -17.55
N PRO A 339 -3.52 7.44 -18.45
CA PRO A 339 -4.19 6.14 -18.43
C PRO A 339 -3.96 5.34 -17.15
N VAL A 340 -2.78 5.40 -16.55
CA VAL A 340 -2.53 4.73 -15.27
C VAL A 340 -3.29 5.40 -14.14
N VAL A 341 -3.36 6.73 -14.12
CA VAL A 341 -4.17 7.48 -13.14
C VAL A 341 -5.66 7.16 -13.30
N GLU A 342 -6.19 7.09 -14.54
CA GLU A 342 -7.58 6.70 -14.82
C GLU A 342 -7.87 5.28 -14.32
N TRP A 343 -7.03 4.32 -14.68
CA TRP A 343 -7.15 2.92 -14.22
C TRP A 343 -7.09 2.78 -12.69
N ARG A 344 -6.17 3.50 -12.03
CA ARG A 344 -6.06 3.50 -10.57
C ARG A 344 -7.30 4.10 -9.90
N ALA A 345 -7.83 5.20 -10.44
CA ALA A 345 -9.04 5.83 -9.93
C ALA A 345 -10.26 4.90 -10.04
N LEU A 346 -10.42 4.23 -11.20
CA LEU A 346 -11.43 3.19 -11.39
C LEU A 346 -11.25 2.04 -10.39
N THR A 347 -10.02 1.62 -10.14
CA THR A 347 -9.73 0.53 -9.19
C THR A 347 -10.21 0.86 -7.78
N VAL A 348 -9.95 2.07 -7.28
CA VAL A 348 -10.43 2.51 -5.95
C VAL A 348 -11.95 2.48 -5.89
N THR A 349 -12.63 3.10 -6.85
CA THR A 349 -14.11 3.19 -6.86
C THR A 349 -14.75 1.81 -6.98
N LEU A 350 -14.24 0.98 -7.90
CA LEU A 350 -14.77 -0.37 -8.12
C LEU A 350 -14.53 -1.32 -6.95
N LEU A 351 -13.48 -1.12 -6.13
CA LEU A 351 -13.27 -1.91 -4.92
C LEU A 351 -14.31 -1.58 -3.84
N ASP A 352 -14.70 -0.32 -3.69
CA ASP A 352 -15.78 0.07 -2.78
C ASP A 352 -17.12 -0.54 -3.24
N GLU A 353 -17.44 -0.49 -4.54
CA GLU A 353 -18.65 -1.10 -5.12
C GLU A 353 -18.63 -2.64 -5.02
N LEU A 354 -17.48 -3.25 -5.32
CA LEU A 354 -17.27 -4.69 -5.19
C LEU A 354 -17.50 -5.18 -3.76
N ALA A 355 -17.03 -4.40 -2.76
CA ALA A 355 -17.19 -4.75 -1.36
C ALA A 355 -18.66 -4.85 -0.94
N VAL A 356 -19.53 -3.97 -1.45
CA VAL A 356 -20.97 -4.05 -1.22
C VAL A 356 -21.53 -5.38 -1.75
N LEU A 357 -21.25 -5.72 -3.02
CA LEU A 357 -21.72 -6.95 -3.65
C LEU A 357 -21.18 -8.22 -2.97
N VAL A 358 -19.92 -8.19 -2.51
CA VAL A 358 -19.32 -9.32 -1.79
C VAL A 358 -19.99 -9.52 -0.43
N ARG A 359 -20.21 -8.45 0.34
CA ARG A 359 -20.89 -8.49 1.64
C ARG A 359 -22.31 -9.03 1.52
N GLU A 360 -23.10 -8.56 0.55
CA GLU A 360 -24.45 -9.05 0.27
C GLU A 360 -24.46 -10.56 0.05
N ARG A 361 -23.52 -11.09 -0.76
CA ARG A 361 -23.42 -12.54 -1.06
C ARG A 361 -22.91 -13.38 0.10
N LEU A 362 -22.13 -12.78 1.00
CA LEU A 362 -21.64 -13.45 2.21
C LEU A 362 -22.61 -13.31 3.39
N GLY A 363 -23.65 -12.47 3.29
CA GLY A 363 -24.57 -12.16 4.39
C GLY A 363 -23.87 -11.43 5.54
N LYS A 364 -22.95 -10.51 5.24
CA LYS A 364 -22.14 -9.77 6.22
C LYS A 364 -22.40 -8.28 6.15
N SER A 365 -22.34 -7.62 7.33
CA SER A 365 -22.36 -6.16 7.42
C SER A 365 -20.99 -5.55 7.06
N ALA A 366 -20.91 -4.23 6.92
CA ALA A 366 -19.66 -3.51 6.74
C ALA A 366 -18.76 -3.59 7.97
N ASP A 367 -19.37 -3.59 9.16
CA ASP A 367 -18.63 -3.68 10.43
C ASP A 367 -18.02 -5.07 10.62
N ASP A 368 -18.74 -6.14 10.27
CA ASP A 368 -18.25 -7.53 10.39
C ASP A 368 -17.21 -7.87 9.31
N PHE A 369 -17.40 -7.31 8.12
CA PHE A 369 -16.58 -7.61 6.95
C PHE A 369 -16.15 -6.31 6.23
N PRO A 370 -15.32 -5.47 6.88
CA PRO A 370 -14.81 -4.24 6.31
C PRO A 370 -14.00 -4.50 5.03
N LEU A 371 -13.79 -3.45 4.21
CA LEU A 371 -13.08 -3.54 2.94
C LEU A 371 -11.73 -4.27 3.07
N VAL A 372 -11.00 -4.05 4.15
CA VAL A 372 -9.73 -4.72 4.42
C VAL A 372 -9.85 -6.25 4.48
N LYS A 373 -11.00 -6.80 4.86
CA LYS A 373 -11.30 -8.24 4.80
C LYS A 373 -11.71 -8.69 3.40
N VAL A 374 -12.38 -7.83 2.62
CA VAL A 374 -12.66 -8.13 1.20
C VAL A 374 -11.36 -8.25 0.40
N LEU A 375 -10.40 -7.37 0.67
CA LEU A 375 -9.08 -7.41 0.04
C LEU A 375 -8.35 -8.73 0.36
N GLU A 376 -8.26 -9.13 1.64
CA GLU A 376 -7.59 -10.36 2.07
C GLU A 376 -8.36 -11.62 1.68
N GLY A 377 -9.67 -11.59 1.89
CA GLY A 377 -10.53 -12.74 1.61
C GLY A 377 -10.45 -13.17 0.18
N GLY A 378 -10.50 -12.22 -0.74
CA GLY A 378 -10.64 -12.62 -2.12
C GLY A 378 -10.10 -11.71 -3.21
N SER A 379 -10.20 -10.38 -3.15
CA SER A 379 -9.95 -9.56 -4.34
C SER A 379 -8.50 -9.64 -4.85
N TRP A 380 -7.53 -9.57 -3.94
CA TRP A 380 -6.12 -9.69 -4.31
C TRP A 380 -5.78 -11.07 -4.88
N VAL A 381 -6.28 -12.14 -4.24
CA VAL A 381 -6.03 -13.53 -4.68
C VAL A 381 -6.78 -13.82 -5.97
N ALA A 382 -8.04 -13.39 -6.12
CA ALA A 382 -8.79 -13.52 -7.35
C ALA A 382 -8.08 -12.83 -8.53
N GLY A 383 -7.52 -11.64 -8.29
CA GLY A 383 -6.70 -10.95 -9.30
C GLY A 383 -5.42 -11.70 -9.65
N ARG A 384 -4.80 -12.38 -8.68
CA ARG A 384 -3.64 -13.24 -8.94
C ARG A 384 -4.02 -14.51 -9.72
N GLU A 385 -5.10 -15.18 -9.35
CA GLU A 385 -5.56 -16.40 -10.00
C GLU A 385 -5.96 -16.13 -11.46
N ILE A 386 -6.79 -15.10 -11.70
CA ILE A 386 -7.22 -14.79 -13.08
C ILE A 386 -6.05 -14.36 -13.97
N ALA A 387 -5.03 -13.71 -13.38
CA ALA A 387 -3.82 -13.38 -14.12
C ALA A 387 -3.09 -14.65 -14.62
N PHE A 388 -3.00 -15.70 -13.81
CA PHE A 388 -2.41 -16.97 -14.20
C PHE A 388 -3.30 -17.76 -15.20
N GLU A 389 -4.64 -17.61 -15.12
CA GLU A 389 -5.56 -18.19 -16.11
C GLU A 389 -5.40 -17.53 -17.49
N ARG A 390 -5.12 -16.23 -17.52
CA ARG A 390 -5.01 -15.44 -18.75
C ARG A 390 -3.59 -15.41 -19.32
N ARG A 391 -2.56 -15.44 -18.47
CA ARG A 391 -1.15 -15.31 -18.84
C ARG A 391 -0.30 -16.32 -18.07
N ARG A 392 0.50 -17.09 -18.82
CA ARG A 392 1.28 -18.21 -18.28
C ARG A 392 2.20 -17.83 -17.10
N ASP A 393 2.73 -16.62 -17.09
CA ASP A 393 3.62 -16.09 -16.04
C ASP A 393 2.88 -15.35 -14.91
N GLY A 394 1.53 -15.21 -15.02
CA GLY A 394 0.71 -14.48 -14.07
C GLY A 394 1.05 -12.99 -14.01
N SER A 395 1.59 -12.40 -15.08
CA SER A 395 1.84 -10.96 -15.19
C SER A 395 0.52 -10.17 -15.12
N PRO A 396 0.54 -8.89 -14.70
CA PRO A 396 -0.65 -8.05 -14.73
C PRO A 396 -1.05 -7.74 -16.19
N PRO A 397 -2.35 -7.49 -16.46
CA PRO A 397 -2.83 -7.15 -17.80
C PRO A 397 -2.34 -5.78 -18.30
N LEU A 398 -2.02 -4.88 -17.40
CA LEU A 398 -1.43 -3.56 -17.69
C LEU A 398 -0.08 -3.49 -17.00
N ALA A 399 0.97 -3.30 -17.80
CA ALA A 399 2.33 -3.17 -17.31
C ALA A 399 2.63 -1.71 -16.95
N VAL A 400 3.16 -1.48 -15.74
CA VAL A 400 3.56 -0.15 -15.27
C VAL A 400 5.05 -0.14 -15.00
N VAL A 401 5.76 0.86 -15.52
CA VAL A 401 7.17 1.09 -15.20
C VAL A 401 7.27 1.56 -13.75
N THR A 402 8.04 0.84 -12.95
CA THR A 402 8.25 1.18 -11.54
C THR A 402 9.69 1.57 -11.25
N ASP A 403 9.86 2.58 -10.39
CA ASP A 403 11.14 2.99 -9.82
C ASP A 403 11.47 2.29 -8.48
N GLY A 404 10.63 1.33 -8.08
CA GLY A 404 10.77 0.65 -6.79
C GLY A 404 10.19 1.42 -5.60
N THR A 405 9.41 2.48 -5.82
CA THR A 405 8.89 3.35 -4.73
C THR A 405 7.37 3.50 -4.70
N LEU A 406 6.59 3.10 -5.71
CA LEU A 406 5.13 3.27 -5.77
C LEU A 406 4.33 1.98 -5.92
N PHE A 407 4.76 1.07 -6.77
CA PHE A 407 4.00 -0.13 -7.14
C PHE A 407 4.70 -1.41 -6.71
#